data_2f550d639d816623b75d8a272998f2cc
#
_entry.id   2f550d639d816623b75d8a272998f2cc
#
_cell.length_a   1.000
_cell.length_b   1.000
_cell.length_c   1.000
_cell.angle_alpha   90.00
_cell.angle_beta   90.00
_cell.angle_gamma   90.00
#
_symmetry.space_group_name_H-M   'P 1'
#
loop_
_entity.id
_entity.type
_entity.pdbx_description
1 polymer ?
#
loop_
_entity_poly.entity_id
_entity_poly.type
_entity_poly.pdbx_seq_one_letter_code
_entity_poly.pdbx_strand_id
1 'polypeptide(L)'
;MHSNRISTAARIFQASLLCLVGLAVVLRPTAVPAAENGERVVDQVSRRVVKIFGAGGIRGLYAYSTGFLVSPQGHVVTVWSHVLDDQAVTVVLHDGRKFEGKIVGAEPALDLAVLKIDSEDLPFFDLDDASTGGVGNRVLAFSNMFKVATGDEPVSVLHGVIAARTKLTARRGTYETPYNGPVYVVDAITNNPGSGGGIITSPDGVLLGMIGKELRNSQTNTWINYAIPIAELKTAIKEIMSGKFVARSEKSDEASNPRRYAPIDFGLVMVPDVLYRTPAFVDSILPESAAAEAGIRPNDLVLFSNDELVQSCKMFKDELGRLEAGDTLKLVIRRGNTLLPVELPVP
;
A
#
# COMPACT_ATOMS: atom_id res chain seq x y z
N MET A 1 -27.03 89.25 15.64
CA MET A 1 -26.53 88.21 16.58
C MET A 1 -27.04 86.84 16.17
N HIS A 2 -26.34 86.10 15.27
CA HIS A 2 -26.64 84.74 14.89
C HIS A 2 -25.31 84.11 14.60
N SER A 3 -24.77 83.40 15.57
CA SER A 3 -23.62 82.57 15.38
C SER A 3 -23.52 81.50 16.51
N ASN A 4 -23.17 80.30 16.16
CA ASN A 4 -22.70 79.22 17.01
C ASN A 4 -23.71 78.29 17.72
N ARG A 5 -24.50 77.52 16.93
CA ARG A 5 -25.06 76.26 17.44
C ARG A 5 -24.78 74.99 16.59
N ILE A 6 -23.93 75.06 15.55
CA ILE A 6 -23.69 73.92 14.63
C ILE A 6 -22.46 73.16 15.00
N SER A 7 -21.62 73.61 15.95
CA SER A 7 -20.27 72.98 16.15
C SER A 7 -20.23 71.76 17.12
N THR A 8 -21.19 71.60 18.01
CA THR A 8 -21.13 70.57 19.05
C THR A 8 -21.64 69.19 18.58
N ALA A 9 -22.71 69.14 17.80
CA ALA A 9 -23.25 67.89 17.27
C ALA A 9 -22.34 67.26 16.24
N ALA A 10 -21.66 68.04 15.39
CA ALA A 10 -20.72 67.55 14.38
C ALA A 10 -19.44 66.95 15.04
N ARG A 11 -18.97 67.50 16.14
CA ARG A 11 -17.80 66.99 16.88
C ARG A 11 -18.10 65.68 17.62
N ILE A 12 -19.30 65.48 18.15
CA ILE A 12 -19.72 64.24 18.81
C ILE A 12 -19.87 63.14 17.77
N PHE A 13 -20.43 63.43 16.57
CA PHE A 13 -20.56 62.44 15.51
C PHE A 13 -19.20 62.01 14.91
N GLN A 14 -18.22 62.91 14.76
CA GLN A 14 -16.86 62.58 14.33
C GLN A 14 -16.09 61.79 15.37
N ALA A 15 -16.25 62.08 16.67
CA ALA A 15 -15.61 61.33 17.75
C ALA A 15 -16.16 59.89 17.86
N SER A 16 -17.48 59.69 17.69
CA SER A 16 -18.09 58.35 17.71
C SER A 16 -17.73 57.52 16.47
N LEU A 17 -17.58 58.14 15.29
CA LEU A 17 -17.15 57.44 14.07
C LEU A 17 -15.68 57.00 14.14
N LEU A 18 -14.79 57.81 14.73
CA LEU A 18 -13.38 57.46 14.93
C LEU A 18 -13.21 56.32 15.96
N CYS A 19 -14.03 56.28 17.03
CA CYS A 19 -14.00 55.17 17.98
C CYS A 19 -14.52 53.84 17.37
N LEU A 20 -15.53 53.90 16.49
CA LEU A 20 -16.02 52.70 15.80
C LEU A 20 -15.04 52.15 14.77
N VAL A 21 -14.31 52.99 14.05
CA VAL A 21 -13.26 52.59 13.11
C VAL A 21 -12.01 52.05 13.87
N GLY A 22 -11.65 52.66 15.02
CA GLY A 22 -10.57 52.18 15.87
C GLY A 22 -10.87 50.81 16.49
N LEU A 23 -12.10 50.53 16.89
CA LEU A 23 -12.53 49.27 17.46
C LEU A 23 -12.59 48.13 16.43
N ALA A 24 -12.91 48.46 15.17
CA ALA A 24 -12.91 47.48 14.07
C ALA A 24 -11.51 47.05 13.62
N VAL A 25 -10.47 47.84 13.89
CA VAL A 25 -9.06 47.49 13.57
C VAL A 25 -8.45 46.55 14.62
N VAL A 26 -8.94 46.59 15.88
CA VAL A 26 -8.39 45.76 16.99
C VAL A 26 -8.97 44.33 16.98
N LEU A 27 -10.08 44.08 16.28
CA LEU A 27 -10.74 42.76 16.18
C LEU A 27 -10.48 42.04 14.86
N ARG A 28 -9.44 42.39 14.11
CA ARG A 28 -9.00 41.50 13.02
C ARG A 28 -8.32 40.29 13.65
N PRO A 29 -8.91 39.08 13.55
CA PRO A 29 -8.15 37.89 13.86
C PRO A 29 -6.89 37.93 12.99
N THR A 30 -5.71 37.92 13.60
CA THR A 30 -4.45 37.72 12.89
C THR A 30 -4.56 36.35 12.24
N ALA A 31 -4.94 36.30 10.97
CA ALA A 31 -4.88 35.10 10.19
C ALA A 31 -3.42 34.64 10.22
N VAL A 32 -3.12 33.56 10.93
CA VAL A 32 -1.81 32.93 10.85
C VAL A 32 -1.56 32.63 9.36
N PRO A 33 -0.45 33.07 8.77
CA PRO A 33 -0.18 32.81 7.39
C PRO A 33 -0.34 31.31 7.09
N ALA A 34 -0.99 30.98 5.99
CA ALA A 34 -1.23 29.57 5.61
C ALA A 34 0.07 28.74 5.54
N ALA A 35 1.20 29.38 5.28
CA ALA A 35 2.53 28.79 5.29
C ALA A 35 2.96 28.30 6.69
N GLU A 36 2.75 29.10 7.75
CA GLU A 36 3.11 28.72 9.12
C GLU A 36 2.25 27.54 9.62
N ASN A 37 0.98 27.47 9.20
CA ASN A 37 0.14 26.32 9.53
C ASN A 37 0.62 25.04 8.83
N GLY A 38 1.02 25.12 7.57
CA GLY A 38 1.56 23.98 6.83
C GLY A 38 2.83 23.42 7.44
N GLU A 39 3.78 24.28 7.82
CA GLU A 39 5.04 23.87 8.44
C GLU A 39 4.80 23.19 9.81
N ARG A 40 3.89 23.72 10.63
CA ARG A 40 3.52 23.10 11.90
C ARG A 40 2.91 21.71 11.72
N VAL A 41 2.03 21.52 10.74
CA VAL A 41 1.43 20.21 10.45
C VAL A 41 2.50 19.22 10.02
N VAL A 42 3.41 19.65 9.12
CA VAL A 42 4.52 18.81 8.66
C VAL A 42 5.40 18.38 9.83
N ASP A 43 5.78 19.28 10.74
CA ASP A 43 6.57 18.95 11.93
C ASP A 43 5.80 17.96 12.84
N GLN A 44 4.54 18.22 13.14
CA GLN A 44 3.73 17.34 13.99
C GLN A 44 3.56 15.93 13.42
N VAL A 45 3.36 15.81 12.11
CA VAL A 45 3.22 14.52 11.42
C VAL A 45 4.56 13.80 11.37
N SER A 46 5.65 14.49 11.02
CA SER A 46 7.00 13.92 10.91
C SER A 46 7.48 13.28 12.23
N ARG A 47 7.08 13.82 13.38
CA ARG A 47 7.39 13.24 14.71
C ARG A 47 6.80 11.85 14.93
N ARG A 48 5.77 11.48 14.18
CA ARG A 48 5.06 10.19 14.25
C ARG A 48 5.52 9.21 13.17
N VAL A 49 6.40 9.65 12.25
CA VAL A 49 6.95 8.83 11.18
C VAL A 49 8.35 8.37 11.56
N VAL A 50 8.66 7.11 11.28
CA VAL A 50 9.94 6.49 11.61
C VAL A 50 10.62 5.96 10.35
N LYS A 51 11.95 5.88 10.41
CA LYS A 51 12.79 5.28 9.38
C LYS A 51 13.17 3.87 9.83
N ILE A 52 13.03 2.88 8.96
CA ILE A 52 13.30 1.48 9.26
C ILE A 52 14.45 1.00 8.39
N PHE A 53 15.45 0.37 9.01
CA PHE A 53 16.62 -0.18 8.35
C PHE A 53 16.78 -1.65 8.74
N GLY A 54 16.80 -2.54 7.75
CA GLY A 54 17.09 -3.96 7.90
C GLY A 54 18.51 -4.29 7.44
N ALA A 55 18.93 -5.53 7.60
CA ALA A 55 20.27 -5.99 7.19
C ALA A 55 20.45 -6.12 5.65
N GLY A 56 19.39 -6.02 4.89
CA GLY A 56 19.40 -5.99 3.43
C GLY A 56 19.58 -7.34 2.75
N GLY A 57 19.69 -8.40 3.52
CA GLY A 57 19.77 -9.77 3.01
C GLY A 57 20.89 -10.03 2.00
N ILE A 58 21.09 -11.28 1.66
CA ILE A 58 22.08 -11.78 0.67
C ILE A 58 21.81 -11.27 -0.76
N ARG A 59 20.66 -10.63 -1.01
CA ARG A 59 20.16 -10.27 -2.34
C ARG A 59 20.53 -8.88 -2.83
N GLY A 60 21.27 -8.08 -2.07
CA GLY A 60 21.64 -6.70 -2.45
C GLY A 60 20.43 -5.77 -2.66
N LEU A 61 19.29 -6.08 -2.05
CA LEU A 61 18.10 -5.27 -2.11
C LEU A 61 18.21 -4.06 -1.17
N TYR A 62 17.47 -3.01 -1.46
CA TYR A 62 17.38 -1.86 -0.58
C TYR A 62 16.80 -2.28 0.78
N ALA A 63 17.61 -2.13 1.84
CA ALA A 63 17.28 -2.58 3.19
C ALA A 63 16.72 -1.44 4.04
N TYR A 64 15.86 -0.61 3.50
CA TYR A 64 15.24 0.48 4.24
C TYR A 64 13.78 0.70 3.79
N SER A 65 12.99 1.21 4.70
CA SER A 65 11.55 1.41 4.56
C SER A 65 11.11 2.54 5.49
N THR A 66 9.85 2.90 5.43
CA THR A 66 9.21 3.85 6.33
C THR A 66 8.23 3.13 7.24
N GLY A 67 7.94 3.70 8.39
CA GLY A 67 6.85 3.25 9.26
C GLY A 67 6.27 4.44 10.02
N PHE A 68 5.22 4.19 10.79
CA PHE A 68 4.59 5.21 11.62
C PHE A 68 4.13 4.64 12.97
N LEU A 69 4.19 5.48 13.99
CA LEU A 69 3.81 5.14 15.35
C LEU A 69 2.29 5.16 15.51
N VAL A 70 1.74 4.12 16.15
CA VAL A 70 0.30 3.93 16.38
C VAL A 70 -0.04 3.74 17.85
N SER A 71 0.95 3.83 18.75
CA SER A 71 0.73 3.86 20.19
C SER A 71 1.87 4.58 20.89
N PRO A 72 1.61 5.15 22.09
CA PRO A 72 2.66 5.79 22.90
C PRO A 72 3.67 4.77 23.43
N GLN A 73 3.35 3.47 23.44
CA GLN A 73 4.23 2.39 23.87
C GLN A 73 5.19 1.91 22.77
N GLY A 74 5.21 2.55 21.58
CA GLY A 74 6.18 2.22 20.55
C GLY A 74 5.78 1.10 19.58
N HIS A 75 4.49 0.94 19.29
CA HIS A 75 4.05 0.12 18.17
C HIS A 75 4.21 0.92 16.87
N VAL A 76 4.87 0.30 15.89
CA VAL A 76 5.16 0.87 14.57
C VAL A 76 4.49 0.03 13.51
N VAL A 77 3.73 0.67 12.65
CA VAL A 77 3.12 0.04 11.47
C VAL A 77 3.98 0.31 10.25
N THR A 78 4.17 -0.70 9.41
CA THR A 78 4.89 -0.62 8.13
C THR A 78 4.36 -1.65 7.14
N VAL A 79 4.88 -1.63 5.89
CA VAL A 79 4.59 -2.69 4.91
C VAL A 79 5.34 -3.97 5.24
N TRP A 80 4.69 -5.12 5.02
CA TRP A 80 5.36 -6.42 5.04
C TRP A 80 6.29 -6.54 3.83
N SER A 81 7.60 -6.56 4.04
CA SER A 81 8.60 -6.56 2.97
C SER A 81 9.89 -7.26 3.40
N HIS A 82 10.77 -7.51 2.45
CA HIS A 82 12.11 -8.10 2.68
C HIS A 82 13.00 -7.30 3.65
N VAL A 83 12.67 -6.03 3.93
CA VAL A 83 13.37 -5.22 4.95
C VAL A 83 13.21 -5.85 6.33
N LEU A 84 12.15 -6.65 6.52
CA LEU A 84 11.79 -7.34 7.76
C LEU A 84 12.22 -8.83 7.76
N ASP A 85 13.05 -9.28 6.82
CA ASP A 85 13.49 -10.70 6.75
C ASP A 85 14.36 -11.10 7.96
N ASP A 86 14.95 -10.15 8.68
CA ASP A 86 15.67 -10.38 9.92
C ASP A 86 14.72 -10.32 11.13
N GLN A 87 15.10 -11.03 12.20
CA GLN A 87 14.31 -11.05 13.46
C GLN A 87 14.20 -9.68 14.13
N ALA A 88 15.13 -8.76 13.83
CA ALA A 88 15.13 -7.41 14.34
C ALA A 88 15.64 -6.41 13.30
N VAL A 89 15.04 -5.24 13.27
CA VAL A 89 15.42 -4.14 12.40
C VAL A 89 15.77 -2.91 13.24
N THR A 90 16.51 -1.96 12.67
CA THR A 90 16.76 -0.68 13.34
C THR A 90 15.64 0.30 13.00
N VAL A 91 14.95 0.80 14.01
CA VAL A 91 13.95 1.88 13.91
C VAL A 91 14.58 3.18 14.39
N VAL A 92 14.55 4.21 13.54
CA VAL A 92 15.09 5.54 13.85
C VAL A 92 13.94 6.53 13.94
N LEU A 93 13.80 7.17 15.10
CA LEU A 93 12.78 8.19 15.35
C LEU A 93 13.13 9.51 14.64
N HIS A 94 12.18 10.46 14.65
CA HIS A 94 12.38 11.78 14.06
C HIS A 94 13.54 12.57 14.70
N ASP A 95 13.82 12.34 15.97
CA ASP A 95 14.89 12.98 16.75
C ASP A 95 16.23 12.23 16.68
N GLY A 96 16.36 11.23 15.82
CA GLY A 96 17.56 10.44 15.59
C GLY A 96 17.80 9.32 16.60
N ARG A 97 16.99 9.15 17.64
CA ARG A 97 17.08 8.00 18.55
C ARG A 97 16.86 6.70 17.79
N LYS A 98 17.69 5.71 18.07
CA LYS A 98 17.69 4.40 17.41
C LYS A 98 17.24 3.31 18.36
N PHE A 99 16.36 2.48 17.91
CA PHE A 99 15.83 1.35 18.66
C PHE A 99 15.90 0.06 17.84
N GLU A 100 15.99 -1.06 18.52
CA GLU A 100 15.73 -2.35 17.93
C GLU A 100 14.21 -2.54 17.81
N GLY A 101 13.72 -2.74 16.58
CA GLY A 101 12.32 -3.04 16.29
C GLY A 101 12.12 -4.54 16.13
N LYS A 102 11.29 -5.13 16.99
CA LYS A 102 10.91 -6.55 16.93
C LYS A 102 9.57 -6.70 16.23
N ILE A 103 9.43 -7.69 15.35
CA ILE A 103 8.17 -7.99 14.68
C ILE A 103 7.20 -8.57 15.72
N VAL A 104 6.06 -7.91 15.94
CA VAL A 104 4.97 -8.39 16.80
C VAL A 104 4.04 -9.31 16.01
N GLY A 105 3.80 -8.97 14.74
CA GLY A 105 3.01 -9.77 13.84
C GLY A 105 2.93 -9.14 12.46
N ALA A 106 2.48 -9.94 11.48
CA ALA A 106 2.31 -9.51 10.11
C ALA A 106 1.05 -10.13 9.50
N GLU A 107 0.39 -9.39 8.61
CA GLU A 107 -0.68 -9.88 7.76
C GLU A 107 -0.29 -9.65 6.30
N PRO A 108 0.37 -10.65 5.68
CA PRO A 108 0.85 -10.53 4.30
C PRO A 108 -0.26 -10.25 3.29
N ALA A 109 -1.49 -10.75 3.51
CA ALA A 109 -2.64 -10.47 2.65
C ALA A 109 -3.06 -8.99 2.64
N LEU A 110 -2.68 -8.22 3.66
CA LEU A 110 -2.90 -6.78 3.76
C LEU A 110 -1.61 -5.98 3.51
N ASP A 111 -0.51 -6.62 3.13
CA ASP A 111 0.83 -5.98 3.03
C ASP A 111 1.26 -5.28 4.33
N LEU A 112 0.86 -5.80 5.48
CA LEU A 112 0.95 -5.16 6.79
C LEU A 112 1.92 -5.89 7.71
N ALA A 113 2.73 -5.12 8.44
CA ALA A 113 3.50 -5.58 9.60
C ALA A 113 3.42 -4.58 10.76
N VAL A 114 3.47 -5.09 11.97
CA VAL A 114 3.56 -4.29 13.19
C VAL A 114 4.83 -4.66 13.93
N LEU A 115 5.64 -3.65 14.23
CA LEU A 115 6.85 -3.76 15.02
C LEU A 115 6.61 -3.18 16.42
N LYS A 116 7.46 -3.56 17.38
CA LYS A 116 7.53 -2.99 18.73
C LYS A 116 8.94 -2.51 19.01
N ILE A 117 9.07 -1.28 19.44
CA ILE A 117 10.31 -0.71 20.00
C ILE A 117 10.17 -0.51 21.49
N ASP A 118 11.27 -0.61 22.22
CA ASP A 118 11.31 -0.41 23.68
C ASP A 118 11.42 1.10 24.00
N SER A 119 10.29 1.79 23.94
CA SER A 119 10.17 3.22 24.23
C SER A 119 8.73 3.54 24.62
N GLU A 120 8.56 4.58 25.43
CA GLU A 120 7.27 5.07 25.94
C GLU A 120 7.11 6.56 25.65
N ASP A 121 5.92 7.09 25.87
CA ASP A 121 5.55 8.50 25.70
C ASP A 121 5.86 9.07 24.32
N LEU A 122 5.72 8.22 23.28
CA LEU A 122 5.96 8.61 21.90
C LEU A 122 4.73 9.31 21.28
N PRO A 123 4.95 10.33 20.43
CA PRO A 123 3.87 10.85 19.60
C PRO A 123 3.42 9.77 18.61
N PHE A 124 2.11 9.59 18.46
CA PHE A 124 1.54 8.52 17.64
C PHE A 124 0.29 8.99 16.91
N PHE A 125 -0.15 8.21 15.92
CA PHE A 125 -1.46 8.35 15.31
C PHE A 125 -2.47 7.46 16.03
N ASP A 126 -3.53 8.06 16.57
CA ASP A 126 -4.67 7.28 17.02
C ASP A 126 -5.43 6.77 15.78
N LEU A 127 -5.54 5.46 15.67
CA LEU A 127 -6.25 4.84 14.54
C LEU A 127 -7.76 5.10 14.58
N ASP A 128 -8.31 5.50 15.71
CA ASP A 128 -9.71 5.85 15.84
C ASP A 128 -10.01 7.25 15.29
N ASP A 129 -9.00 8.12 15.27
CA ASP A 129 -9.07 9.46 14.68
C ASP A 129 -8.78 9.45 13.16
N ALA A 130 -8.38 8.31 12.59
CA ALA A 130 -8.13 8.19 11.17
C ALA A 130 -9.40 8.44 10.34
N SER A 131 -9.26 9.14 9.22
CA SER A 131 -10.37 9.51 8.36
C SER A 131 -10.31 8.84 7.00
N THR A 132 -11.39 8.94 6.24
CA THR A 132 -11.49 8.43 4.88
C THR A 132 -11.31 9.57 3.89
N GLY A 133 -10.35 9.41 2.96
CA GLY A 133 -10.13 10.35 1.87
C GLY A 133 -11.14 10.17 0.73
N GLY A 134 -11.57 11.28 0.12
CA GLY A 134 -12.38 11.34 -1.09
C GLY A 134 -11.54 11.68 -2.33
N VAL A 135 -12.01 11.32 -3.53
CA VAL A 135 -11.41 11.78 -4.79
C VAL A 135 -11.43 13.30 -4.85
N GLY A 136 -10.31 13.91 -5.25
CA GLY A 136 -10.11 15.36 -5.26
C GLY A 136 -9.59 15.93 -3.93
N ASN A 137 -9.52 15.14 -2.83
CA ASN A 137 -8.94 15.63 -1.60
C ASN A 137 -7.42 15.79 -1.73
N ARG A 138 -6.90 16.92 -1.26
CA ARG A 138 -5.47 17.16 -1.13
C ARG A 138 -4.88 16.26 -0.04
N VAL A 139 -3.66 15.79 -0.26
CA VAL A 139 -2.93 14.95 0.68
C VAL A 139 -1.48 15.40 0.81
N LEU A 140 -0.90 15.10 1.97
CA LEU A 140 0.54 15.14 2.22
C LEU A 140 1.02 13.69 2.36
N ALA A 141 2.06 13.32 1.62
CA ALA A 141 2.67 11.99 1.69
C ALA A 141 4.04 12.09 2.38
N PHE A 142 4.23 11.31 3.43
CA PHE A 142 5.44 11.31 4.27
C PHE A 142 6.15 9.97 4.14
N SER A 143 7.43 9.99 3.75
CA SER A 143 8.21 8.77 3.63
C SER A 143 9.71 9.03 3.61
N ASN A 144 10.53 8.03 3.96
CA ASN A 144 11.98 8.07 3.82
C ASN A 144 12.41 7.61 2.42
N MET A 145 11.87 8.23 1.39
CA MET A 145 12.21 7.88 0.00
C MET A 145 13.69 8.15 -0.27
N PHE A 146 14.31 7.24 -1.03
CA PHE A 146 15.73 7.30 -1.39
C PHE A 146 16.69 7.37 -0.20
N LYS A 147 16.26 7.01 1.01
CA LYS A 147 17.07 7.05 2.23
C LYS A 147 17.63 8.46 2.52
N VAL A 148 16.82 9.48 2.29
CA VAL A 148 17.21 10.89 2.52
C VAL A 148 17.44 11.21 3.99
N ALA A 149 16.86 10.42 4.90
CA ALA A 149 17.01 10.56 6.34
C ALA A 149 17.55 9.27 6.97
N THR A 150 18.62 9.39 7.76
CA THR A 150 19.30 8.28 8.43
C THR A 150 19.49 8.51 9.93
N GLY A 151 19.29 9.73 10.40
CA GLY A 151 19.38 10.19 11.78
C GLY A 151 18.19 11.06 12.17
N ASP A 152 18.43 12.28 12.56
CA ASP A 152 17.44 13.29 12.94
C ASP A 152 16.91 14.13 11.75
N GLU A 153 17.45 13.88 10.53
CA GLU A 153 16.94 14.56 9.36
C GLU A 153 15.45 14.24 9.15
N PRO A 154 14.64 15.21 8.68
CA PRO A 154 13.24 15.00 8.40
C PRO A 154 13.04 14.04 7.23
N VAL A 155 11.97 13.26 7.27
CA VAL A 155 11.53 12.46 6.13
C VAL A 155 11.02 13.37 5.00
N SER A 156 10.98 12.84 3.78
CA SER A 156 10.43 13.57 2.64
C SER A 156 8.94 13.79 2.78
N VAL A 157 8.48 14.94 2.33
CA VAL A 157 7.06 15.31 2.26
C VAL A 157 6.71 15.69 0.83
N LEU A 158 5.71 15.02 0.27
CA LEU A 158 5.17 15.31 -1.04
C LEU A 158 3.72 15.80 -0.89
N HIS A 159 3.34 16.77 -1.71
CA HIS A 159 1.96 17.22 -1.82
C HIS A 159 1.30 16.57 -3.04
N GLY A 160 0.06 16.12 -2.89
CA GLY A 160 -0.70 15.54 -3.98
C GLY A 160 -2.20 15.58 -3.75
N VAL A 161 -2.92 14.84 -4.59
CA VAL A 161 -4.37 14.68 -4.58
C VAL A 161 -4.72 13.20 -4.69
N ILE A 162 -5.79 12.77 -4.05
CA ILE A 162 -6.39 11.46 -4.31
C ILE A 162 -7.06 11.53 -5.68
N ALA A 163 -6.42 10.96 -6.69
CA ALA A 163 -6.90 10.97 -8.06
C ALA A 163 -8.05 9.97 -8.30
N ALA A 164 -8.00 8.82 -7.59
CA ALA A 164 -9.02 7.79 -7.70
C ALA A 164 -9.09 6.92 -6.44
N ARG A 165 -10.24 6.24 -6.28
CA ARG A 165 -10.42 5.11 -5.34
C ARG A 165 -10.78 3.89 -6.18
N THR A 166 -10.01 2.81 -6.04
CA THR A 166 -10.22 1.59 -6.84
C THR A 166 -9.72 0.38 -6.06
N LYS A 167 -9.97 -0.82 -6.56
CA LYS A 167 -9.29 -2.02 -6.07
C LYS A 167 -7.88 -2.08 -6.68
N LEU A 168 -6.93 -2.53 -5.89
CA LEU A 168 -5.56 -2.70 -6.36
C LEU A 168 -5.49 -3.89 -7.33
N THR A 169 -4.98 -3.64 -8.53
CA THR A 169 -4.63 -4.68 -9.51
C THR A 169 -3.19 -4.43 -9.92
N ALA A 170 -2.27 -5.07 -9.22
CA ALA A 170 -0.85 -4.75 -9.32
C ALA A 170 0.04 -5.98 -9.18
N ARG A 171 1.26 -5.84 -9.71
CA ARG A 171 2.29 -6.88 -9.64
C ARG A 171 3.67 -6.31 -9.35
N ARG A 172 4.53 -7.12 -8.76
CA ARG A 172 5.96 -6.86 -8.64
C ARG A 172 6.73 -7.90 -9.45
N GLY A 173 7.20 -7.48 -10.63
CA GLY A 173 7.77 -8.43 -11.60
C GLY A 173 6.71 -9.41 -12.10
N THR A 174 6.86 -10.69 -11.79
CA THR A 174 5.91 -11.77 -12.14
C THR A 174 4.97 -12.15 -11.01
N TYR A 175 5.11 -11.55 -9.83
CA TYR A 175 4.23 -11.83 -8.68
C TYR A 175 3.13 -10.80 -8.60
N GLU A 176 1.89 -11.25 -8.51
CA GLU A 176 0.78 -10.42 -8.09
C GLU A 176 0.94 -10.06 -6.60
N THR A 177 0.48 -8.88 -6.22
CA THR A 177 0.41 -8.52 -4.81
C THR A 177 -0.69 -9.33 -4.14
N PRO A 178 -0.48 -9.88 -2.94
CA PRO A 178 -1.55 -10.57 -2.21
C PRO A 178 -2.69 -9.62 -1.82
N TYR A 179 -2.43 -8.32 -1.68
CA TYR A 179 -3.47 -7.33 -1.42
C TYR A 179 -4.15 -6.89 -2.73
N ASN A 180 -5.46 -7.09 -2.81
CA ASN A 180 -6.33 -6.69 -3.92
C ASN A 180 -7.52 -5.82 -3.48
N GLY A 181 -7.45 -5.28 -2.27
CA GLY A 181 -8.48 -4.45 -1.65
C GLY A 181 -8.54 -3.02 -2.18
N PRO A 182 -9.39 -2.17 -1.56
CA PRO A 182 -9.50 -0.76 -1.89
C PRO A 182 -8.21 0.02 -1.67
N VAL A 183 -7.86 0.92 -2.61
CA VAL A 183 -6.72 1.82 -2.50
C VAL A 183 -7.08 3.24 -2.92
N TYR A 184 -6.34 4.20 -2.40
CA TYR A 184 -6.23 5.55 -2.94
C TYR A 184 -5.12 5.57 -3.98
N VAL A 185 -5.43 5.93 -5.22
CA VAL A 185 -4.45 6.29 -6.24
C VAL A 185 -4.15 7.78 -6.07
N VAL A 186 -2.89 8.12 -5.91
CA VAL A 186 -2.45 9.52 -5.69
C VAL A 186 -1.56 10.00 -6.82
N ASP A 187 -1.53 11.29 -7.08
CA ASP A 187 -0.63 11.91 -8.05
C ASP A 187 0.75 12.27 -7.45
N ALA A 188 0.87 12.21 -6.11
CA ALA A 188 2.18 12.29 -5.46
C ALA A 188 3.03 11.07 -5.82
N ILE A 189 4.31 11.27 -6.18
CA ILE A 189 5.22 10.20 -6.61
C ILE A 189 5.67 9.41 -5.37
N THR A 190 4.86 8.45 -4.94
CA THR A 190 5.09 7.61 -3.76
C THR A 190 5.71 6.26 -4.07
N ASN A 191 5.86 5.90 -5.35
CA ASN A 191 6.44 4.63 -5.77
C ASN A 191 7.97 4.73 -5.92
N ASN A 192 8.65 4.97 -4.81
CA ASN A 192 10.10 5.13 -4.73
C ASN A 192 10.69 4.21 -3.66
N PRO A 193 11.96 3.78 -3.81
CA PRO A 193 12.64 3.00 -2.78
C PRO A 193 12.55 3.66 -1.41
N GLY A 194 12.13 2.89 -0.41
CA GLY A 194 11.96 3.33 0.97
C GLY A 194 10.65 4.02 1.30
N SER A 195 9.78 4.29 0.31
CA SER A 195 8.49 4.95 0.55
C SER A 195 7.45 4.02 1.18
N GLY A 196 7.54 2.71 0.91
CA GLY A 196 6.61 1.73 1.47
C GLY A 196 6.53 1.80 2.99
N GLY A 197 5.32 1.76 3.56
CA GLY A 197 5.06 1.94 4.97
C GLY A 197 5.01 3.40 5.43
N GLY A 198 5.29 4.36 4.56
CA GLY A 198 4.99 5.77 4.78
C GLY A 198 3.48 6.03 4.84
N ILE A 199 3.10 7.26 5.01
CA ILE A 199 1.69 7.62 5.20
C ILE A 199 1.24 8.71 4.25
N ILE A 200 -0.07 8.75 4.01
CA ILE A 200 -0.75 9.93 3.50
C ILE A 200 -1.66 10.50 4.57
N THR A 201 -1.66 11.83 4.68
CA THR A 201 -2.54 12.58 5.60
C THR A 201 -3.37 13.60 4.83
N SER A 202 -4.43 14.13 5.47
CA SER A 202 -5.03 15.39 5.02
C SER A 202 -4.04 16.55 5.20
N PRO A 203 -4.30 17.73 4.61
CA PRO A 203 -3.50 18.94 4.87
C PRO A 203 -3.45 19.34 6.35
N ASP A 204 -4.42 18.90 7.15
CA ASP A 204 -4.48 19.15 8.60
C ASP A 204 -3.77 18.06 9.43
N GLY A 205 -3.12 17.09 8.78
CA GLY A 205 -2.34 16.04 9.43
C GLY A 205 -3.15 14.84 9.93
N VAL A 206 -4.41 14.69 9.53
CA VAL A 206 -5.24 13.50 9.85
C VAL A 206 -4.79 12.33 8.98
N LEU A 207 -4.52 11.18 9.61
CA LEU A 207 -4.08 9.97 8.92
C LEU A 207 -5.18 9.41 8.01
N LEU A 208 -4.85 9.16 6.75
CA LEU A 208 -5.77 8.62 5.74
C LEU A 208 -5.40 7.22 5.26
N GLY A 209 -4.11 6.96 5.06
CA GLY A 209 -3.66 5.69 4.50
C GLY A 209 -2.17 5.43 4.67
N MET A 210 -1.78 4.17 4.49
CA MET A 210 -0.38 3.72 4.44
C MET A 210 0.06 3.63 2.97
N ILE A 211 1.20 4.23 2.66
CA ILE A 211 1.83 4.11 1.33
C ILE A 211 2.22 2.65 1.11
N GLY A 212 1.80 2.10 -0.02
CA GLY A 212 2.08 0.72 -0.37
C GLY A 212 3.48 0.48 -0.92
N LYS A 213 3.71 -0.74 -1.39
CA LYS A 213 4.98 -1.16 -2.00
C LYS A 213 5.18 -0.57 -3.40
N GLU A 214 6.39 -0.69 -3.91
CA GLU A 214 6.75 -0.36 -5.29
C GLU A 214 6.14 -1.40 -6.24
N LEU A 215 4.99 -1.11 -6.81
CA LEU A 215 4.23 -2.00 -7.68
C LEU A 215 3.95 -1.40 -9.05
N ARG A 216 3.70 -2.27 -10.02
CA ARG A 216 3.22 -1.91 -11.35
C ARG A 216 1.83 -2.46 -11.58
N ASN A 217 1.02 -1.72 -12.32
CA ASN A 217 -0.28 -2.19 -12.78
C ASN A 217 -0.11 -3.47 -13.62
N SER A 218 -0.94 -4.48 -13.37
CA SER A 218 -0.82 -5.79 -14.01
C SER A 218 -1.05 -5.74 -15.52
N GLN A 219 -1.93 -4.84 -15.99
CA GLN A 219 -2.30 -4.73 -17.39
C GLN A 219 -1.38 -3.79 -18.17
N THR A 220 -1.12 -2.59 -17.64
CA THR A 220 -0.41 -1.52 -18.34
C THR A 220 1.09 -1.51 -18.09
N ASN A 221 1.56 -2.26 -17.09
CA ASN A 221 2.95 -2.28 -16.61
C ASN A 221 3.50 -0.91 -16.16
N THR A 222 2.62 0.06 -15.89
CA THR A 222 2.97 1.38 -15.38
C THR A 222 3.11 1.35 -13.85
N TRP A 223 4.00 2.17 -13.32
CA TRP A 223 4.15 2.34 -11.87
C TRP A 223 2.89 2.93 -11.25
N ILE A 224 2.49 2.42 -10.08
CA ILE A 224 1.32 2.89 -9.35
C ILE A 224 1.77 3.65 -8.11
N ASN A 225 1.30 4.88 -7.94
CA ASN A 225 1.38 5.62 -6.69
C ASN A 225 0.09 5.39 -5.91
N TYR A 226 0.16 4.65 -4.81
CA TYR A 226 -1.04 4.29 -4.06
C TYR A 226 -0.81 4.24 -2.55
N ALA A 227 -1.91 4.35 -1.82
CA ALA A 227 -1.95 4.11 -0.39
C ALA A 227 -3.15 3.22 -0.03
N ILE A 228 -2.95 2.33 0.93
CA ILE A 228 -4.01 1.49 1.50
C ILE A 228 -4.73 2.32 2.57
N PRO A 229 -6.07 2.50 2.49
CA PRO A 229 -6.82 3.22 3.52
C PRO A 229 -6.60 2.61 4.90
N ILE A 230 -6.46 3.44 5.93
CA ILE A 230 -6.30 2.94 7.31
C ILE A 230 -7.51 2.10 7.75
N ALA A 231 -8.70 2.39 7.24
CA ALA A 231 -9.90 1.61 7.50
C ALA A 231 -9.75 0.12 7.16
N GLU A 232 -8.97 -0.22 6.12
CA GLU A 232 -8.70 -1.60 5.69
C GLU A 232 -7.70 -2.30 6.63
N LEU A 233 -6.82 -1.55 7.30
CA LEU A 233 -5.72 -2.06 8.11
C LEU A 233 -6.02 -2.06 9.62
N LYS A 234 -6.89 -1.16 10.07
CA LYS A 234 -7.15 -0.84 11.48
C LYS A 234 -7.45 -2.06 12.34
N THR A 235 -8.32 -2.95 11.87
CA THR A 235 -8.72 -4.15 12.63
C THR A 235 -7.53 -5.08 12.83
N ALA A 236 -6.79 -5.40 11.76
CA ALA A 236 -5.62 -6.26 11.84
C ALA A 236 -4.51 -5.65 12.71
N ILE A 237 -4.26 -4.34 12.61
CA ILE A 237 -3.30 -3.64 13.48
C ILE A 237 -3.68 -3.81 14.95
N LYS A 238 -4.94 -3.57 15.33
CA LYS A 238 -5.41 -3.70 16.72
C LYS A 238 -5.34 -5.15 17.22
N GLU A 239 -5.67 -6.12 16.38
CA GLU A 239 -5.55 -7.56 16.70
C GLU A 239 -4.10 -7.96 16.94
N ILE A 240 -3.17 -7.55 16.06
CA ILE A 240 -1.74 -7.81 16.23
C ILE A 240 -1.22 -7.18 17.53
N MET A 241 -1.53 -5.91 17.79
CA MET A 241 -1.10 -5.21 19.00
C MET A 241 -1.62 -5.86 20.28
N SER A 242 -2.81 -6.47 20.25
CA SER A 242 -3.42 -7.14 21.41
C SER A 242 -2.91 -8.57 21.64
N GLY A 243 -2.04 -9.09 20.74
CA GLY A 243 -1.57 -10.48 20.77
C GLY A 243 -2.66 -11.53 20.45
N LYS A 244 -3.83 -11.10 19.98
CA LYS A 244 -4.94 -11.99 19.59
C LYS A 244 -4.93 -12.32 18.10
N PHE A 245 -3.94 -11.82 17.40
CA PHE A 245 -3.85 -12.01 15.95
C PHE A 245 -3.51 -13.46 15.63
N VAL A 246 -4.39 -14.07 14.85
CA VAL A 246 -4.12 -15.33 14.12
C VAL A 246 -3.97 -14.92 12.67
N ALA A 247 -2.76 -15.05 12.11
CA ALA A 247 -2.52 -14.77 10.71
C ALA A 247 -3.61 -15.48 9.88
N ARG A 248 -4.31 -14.73 9.04
CA ARG A 248 -5.24 -15.33 8.07
C ARG A 248 -4.38 -16.19 7.16
N SER A 249 -4.31 -17.49 7.47
CA SER A 249 -3.67 -18.42 6.55
C SER A 249 -4.41 -18.31 5.21
N GLU A 250 -3.68 -18.40 4.11
CA GLU A 250 -4.28 -18.53 2.76
C GLU A 250 -5.35 -19.64 2.67
N LYS A 251 -5.47 -20.44 3.74
CA LYS A 251 -6.48 -21.49 3.93
C LYS A 251 -7.89 -21.00 4.28
N SER A 252 -8.10 -19.72 4.66
CA SER A 252 -9.45 -19.24 4.97
C SER A 252 -10.29 -18.94 3.72
N ASP A 253 -9.67 -18.77 2.57
CA ASP A 253 -10.37 -18.67 1.29
C ASP A 253 -10.71 -20.04 0.68
N GLU A 254 -10.11 -21.14 1.17
CA GLU A 254 -10.46 -22.50 0.76
C GLU A 254 -11.86 -22.94 1.22
N ALA A 255 -12.46 -22.24 2.20
CA ALA A 255 -13.81 -22.56 2.68
C ALA A 255 -14.94 -21.92 1.85
N SER A 256 -14.62 -21.00 0.93
CA SER A 256 -15.61 -20.32 0.07
C SER A 256 -15.37 -20.47 -1.44
N ASN A 257 -14.32 -21.20 -1.86
CA ASN A 257 -14.09 -21.45 -3.27
C ASN A 257 -14.14 -22.95 -3.56
N PRO A 258 -15.17 -23.42 -4.29
CA PRO A 258 -15.26 -24.82 -4.65
C PRO A 258 -14.12 -25.16 -5.61
N ARG A 259 -13.25 -26.06 -5.16
CA ARG A 259 -12.27 -26.79 -5.97
C ARG A 259 -11.39 -25.92 -6.88
N ARG A 260 -10.18 -25.56 -6.42
CA ARG A 260 -9.13 -25.00 -7.29
C ARG A 260 -8.61 -26.12 -8.19
N TYR A 261 -8.80 -25.96 -9.48
CA TYR A 261 -8.25 -26.88 -10.46
C TYR A 261 -6.73 -26.74 -10.58
N ALA A 262 -6.06 -27.87 -10.76
CA ALA A 262 -4.63 -27.98 -10.98
C ALA A 262 -4.36 -28.74 -12.30
N PRO A 263 -3.16 -28.65 -12.89
CA PRO A 263 -2.85 -29.37 -14.12
C PRO A 263 -3.17 -30.87 -14.06
N ILE A 264 -3.00 -31.49 -12.90
CA ILE A 264 -3.25 -32.92 -12.68
C ILE A 264 -4.73 -33.28 -12.86
N ASP A 265 -5.68 -32.38 -12.58
CA ASP A 265 -7.11 -32.63 -12.74
C ASP A 265 -7.50 -32.78 -14.22
N PHE A 266 -6.71 -32.25 -15.12
CA PHE A 266 -6.83 -32.40 -16.58
C PHE A 266 -5.96 -33.53 -17.13
N GLY A 267 -5.16 -34.18 -16.28
CA GLY A 267 -4.20 -35.21 -16.63
C GLY A 267 -2.87 -34.67 -17.13
N LEU A 268 -2.56 -33.40 -16.89
CA LEU A 268 -1.28 -32.77 -17.25
C LEU A 268 -0.29 -32.87 -16.07
N VAL A 269 0.84 -33.50 -16.28
CA VAL A 269 1.99 -33.45 -15.38
C VAL A 269 2.96 -32.43 -15.97
N MET A 270 3.22 -31.33 -15.24
CA MET A 270 4.11 -30.27 -15.69
C MET A 270 5.54 -30.56 -15.22
N VAL A 271 6.52 -30.04 -15.96
CA VAL A 271 7.91 -30.06 -15.49
C VAL A 271 8.05 -29.44 -14.10
N PRO A 272 8.97 -29.93 -13.23
CA PRO A 272 9.17 -29.36 -11.91
C PRO A 272 9.48 -27.86 -11.95
N ASP A 273 8.77 -27.10 -11.14
CA ASP A 273 8.89 -25.63 -11.06
C ASP A 273 10.11 -25.25 -10.17
N VAL A 274 11.31 -25.47 -10.70
CA VAL A 274 12.58 -25.33 -9.95
C VAL A 274 13.20 -23.94 -10.13
N LEU A 275 12.86 -23.23 -11.22
CA LEU A 275 13.39 -21.91 -11.54
C LEU A 275 12.29 -20.86 -11.44
N TYR A 276 12.68 -19.64 -11.14
CA TYR A 276 11.78 -18.47 -11.03
C TYR A 276 10.80 -18.29 -12.20
N ARG A 277 11.17 -18.77 -13.38
CA ARG A 277 10.35 -18.80 -14.60
C ARG A 277 10.54 -20.12 -15.33
N THR A 278 10.11 -21.23 -14.72
CA THR A 278 10.07 -22.50 -15.43
C THR A 278 8.97 -22.42 -16.48
N PRO A 279 9.27 -22.51 -17.79
CA PRO A 279 8.23 -22.50 -18.84
C PRO A 279 7.26 -23.67 -18.64
N ALA A 280 6.01 -23.48 -19.03
CA ALA A 280 4.93 -24.45 -18.79
C ALA A 280 4.99 -25.63 -19.78
N PHE A 281 6.11 -26.40 -19.74
CA PHE A 281 6.23 -27.64 -20.50
C PHE A 281 5.48 -28.77 -19.82
N VAL A 282 4.83 -29.58 -20.65
CA VAL A 282 4.23 -30.83 -20.23
C VAL A 282 5.33 -31.88 -20.12
N ASP A 283 5.51 -32.44 -18.94
CA ASP A 283 6.46 -33.55 -18.69
C ASP A 283 5.86 -34.89 -19.12
N SER A 284 4.66 -35.17 -18.63
CA SER A 284 3.93 -36.41 -18.97
C SER A 284 2.42 -36.20 -18.93
N ILE A 285 1.69 -37.14 -19.49
CA ILE A 285 0.22 -37.14 -19.56
C ILE A 285 -0.31 -38.38 -18.84
N LEU A 286 -1.34 -38.19 -18.03
CA LEU A 286 -2.03 -39.32 -17.41
C LEU A 286 -2.88 -40.05 -18.46
N PRO A 287 -2.82 -41.40 -18.50
CA PRO A 287 -3.71 -42.18 -19.37
C PRO A 287 -5.19 -41.92 -19.07
N GLU A 288 -6.02 -42.02 -20.09
CA GLU A 288 -7.49 -41.87 -19.97
C GLU A 288 -7.93 -40.53 -19.36
N SER A 289 -7.16 -39.46 -19.62
CA SER A 289 -7.43 -38.11 -19.15
C SER A 289 -7.91 -37.20 -20.27
N ALA A 290 -8.51 -36.07 -19.93
CA ALA A 290 -8.92 -35.04 -20.90
C ALA A 290 -7.75 -34.56 -21.77
N ALA A 291 -6.55 -34.40 -21.21
CA ALA A 291 -5.36 -34.06 -21.94
C ALA A 291 -4.91 -35.14 -22.94
N ALA A 292 -5.05 -36.42 -22.57
CA ALA A 292 -4.76 -37.55 -23.45
C ALA A 292 -5.74 -37.62 -24.64
N GLU A 293 -7.05 -37.47 -24.37
CA GLU A 293 -8.09 -37.46 -25.39
C GLU A 293 -7.93 -36.27 -26.36
N ALA A 294 -7.54 -35.11 -25.84
CA ALA A 294 -7.25 -33.91 -26.64
C ALA A 294 -5.93 -33.98 -27.43
N GLY A 295 -5.16 -35.07 -27.26
CA GLY A 295 -3.93 -35.33 -28.03
C GLY A 295 -2.73 -34.48 -27.59
N ILE A 296 -2.73 -33.94 -26.35
CA ILE A 296 -1.54 -33.29 -25.77
C ILE A 296 -0.45 -34.34 -25.55
N ARG A 297 0.81 -33.93 -25.67
CA ARG A 297 1.96 -34.84 -25.61
C ARG A 297 3.05 -34.29 -24.70
N PRO A 298 3.92 -35.17 -24.16
CA PRO A 298 5.15 -34.72 -23.50
C PRO A 298 5.97 -33.76 -24.40
N ASN A 299 6.59 -32.76 -23.77
CA ASN A 299 7.33 -31.66 -24.40
C ASN A 299 6.47 -30.62 -25.14
N ASP A 300 5.15 -30.68 -25.07
CA ASP A 300 4.32 -29.55 -25.47
C ASP A 300 4.50 -28.38 -24.50
N LEU A 301 4.61 -27.17 -25.04
CA LEU A 301 4.69 -25.95 -24.25
C LEU A 301 3.36 -25.22 -24.26
N VAL A 302 2.74 -25.04 -23.11
CA VAL A 302 1.53 -24.20 -22.98
C VAL A 302 1.93 -22.74 -23.14
N LEU A 303 1.39 -22.06 -24.16
CA LEU A 303 1.65 -20.66 -24.45
C LEU A 303 0.50 -19.75 -24.01
N PHE A 304 -0.75 -20.21 -24.15
CA PHE A 304 -1.92 -19.46 -23.74
C PHE A 304 -2.90 -20.37 -23.01
N SER A 305 -3.58 -19.80 -22.02
CA SER A 305 -4.68 -20.39 -21.27
C SER A 305 -5.82 -19.37 -21.23
N ASN A 306 -6.98 -19.69 -21.82
CA ASN A 306 -8.15 -18.80 -21.94
C ASN A 306 -7.78 -17.38 -22.41
N ASP A 307 -7.01 -17.31 -23.51
CA ASP A 307 -6.49 -16.07 -24.14
C ASP A 307 -5.40 -15.34 -23.31
N GLU A 308 -5.05 -15.80 -22.11
CA GLU A 308 -3.97 -15.24 -21.29
C GLU A 308 -2.62 -15.89 -21.63
N LEU A 309 -1.57 -15.07 -21.78
CA LEU A 309 -0.22 -15.55 -22.09
C LEU A 309 0.40 -16.26 -20.87
N VAL A 310 0.72 -17.54 -21.04
CA VAL A 310 1.38 -18.37 -20.01
C VAL A 310 2.90 -18.23 -20.12
N GLN A 311 3.51 -17.53 -19.19
CA GLN A 311 4.98 -17.34 -19.16
C GLN A 311 5.71 -18.33 -18.24
N SER A 312 4.99 -19.05 -17.35
CA SER A 312 5.58 -20.02 -16.43
C SER A 312 4.58 -21.08 -15.96
N CYS A 313 5.09 -22.19 -15.42
CA CYS A 313 4.27 -23.21 -14.76
C CYS A 313 3.41 -22.63 -13.64
N LYS A 314 3.92 -21.65 -12.89
CA LYS A 314 3.17 -20.99 -11.83
C LYS A 314 1.97 -20.22 -12.39
N MET A 315 2.17 -19.38 -13.41
CA MET A 315 1.05 -18.66 -14.04
C MET A 315 -0.01 -19.61 -14.59
N PHE A 316 0.41 -20.73 -15.18
CA PHE A 316 -0.53 -21.74 -15.66
C PHE A 316 -1.38 -22.32 -14.53
N LYS A 317 -0.76 -22.67 -13.39
CA LYS A 317 -1.47 -23.15 -12.21
C LYS A 317 -2.45 -22.11 -11.64
N ASP A 318 -2.04 -20.84 -11.61
CA ASP A 318 -2.86 -19.73 -11.11
C ASP A 318 -4.08 -19.50 -12.02
N GLU A 319 -3.93 -19.63 -13.35
CA GLU A 319 -5.05 -19.56 -14.30
C GLU A 319 -6.04 -20.72 -14.13
N LEU A 320 -5.53 -21.95 -13.96
CA LEU A 320 -6.40 -23.10 -13.72
C LEU A 320 -7.20 -22.96 -12.41
N GLY A 321 -6.61 -22.34 -11.40
CA GLY A 321 -7.27 -22.09 -10.12
C GLY A 321 -8.45 -21.10 -10.18
N ARG A 322 -8.67 -20.44 -11.32
CA ARG A 322 -9.79 -19.49 -11.55
C ARG A 322 -10.97 -20.13 -12.29
N LEU A 323 -10.82 -21.37 -12.75
CA LEU A 323 -11.86 -22.09 -13.48
C LEU A 323 -12.98 -22.54 -12.55
N GLU A 324 -14.19 -22.56 -13.09
CA GLU A 324 -15.38 -23.10 -12.43
C GLU A 324 -15.81 -24.41 -13.08
N ALA A 325 -16.53 -25.23 -12.31
CA ALA A 325 -17.05 -26.50 -12.82
C ALA A 325 -17.99 -26.26 -14.02
N GLY A 326 -17.74 -26.97 -15.11
CA GLY A 326 -18.51 -26.83 -16.37
C GLY A 326 -17.92 -25.82 -17.35
N ASP A 327 -16.85 -25.08 -16.98
CA ASP A 327 -16.10 -24.28 -17.94
C ASP A 327 -15.39 -25.15 -18.98
N THR A 328 -14.89 -24.51 -20.03
CA THR A 328 -13.99 -25.12 -21.00
C THR A 328 -12.66 -24.42 -20.95
N LEU A 329 -11.60 -25.16 -20.63
CA LEU A 329 -10.23 -24.66 -20.65
C LEU A 329 -9.71 -24.65 -22.08
N LYS A 330 -9.44 -23.47 -22.61
CA LYS A 330 -8.84 -23.27 -23.95
C LYS A 330 -7.35 -23.07 -23.83
N LEU A 331 -6.57 -23.95 -24.47
CA LEU A 331 -5.11 -23.87 -24.50
C LEU A 331 -4.63 -23.62 -25.91
N VAL A 332 -3.56 -22.83 -26.03
CA VAL A 332 -2.72 -22.84 -27.22
C VAL A 332 -1.38 -23.43 -26.82
N ILE A 333 -1.07 -24.59 -27.35
CA ILE A 333 0.20 -25.27 -27.11
C ILE A 333 1.13 -25.16 -28.32
N ARG A 334 2.44 -25.13 -28.05
CA ARG A 334 3.48 -25.24 -29.08
C ARG A 334 4.11 -26.61 -29.05
N ARG A 335 4.02 -27.28 -30.18
CA ARG A 335 4.69 -28.57 -30.45
C ARG A 335 5.71 -28.37 -31.55
N GLY A 336 7.00 -28.36 -31.20
CA GLY A 336 8.04 -27.94 -32.14
C GLY A 336 7.81 -26.51 -32.61
N ASN A 337 7.57 -26.34 -33.91
CA ASN A 337 7.29 -25.05 -34.56
C ASN A 337 5.78 -24.80 -34.83
N THR A 338 4.91 -25.69 -34.41
CA THR A 338 3.47 -25.61 -34.72
C THR A 338 2.71 -25.17 -33.47
N LEU A 339 1.75 -24.26 -33.64
CA LEU A 339 0.78 -23.87 -32.63
C LEU A 339 -0.48 -24.70 -32.83
N LEU A 340 -0.97 -25.29 -31.73
CA LEU A 340 -2.15 -26.15 -31.73
C LEU A 340 -3.14 -25.62 -30.71
N PRO A 341 -4.34 -25.21 -31.10
CA PRO A 341 -5.43 -24.94 -30.17
C PRO A 341 -5.97 -26.26 -29.62
N VAL A 342 -6.25 -26.31 -28.32
CA VAL A 342 -6.77 -27.48 -27.61
C VAL A 342 -7.83 -27.01 -26.63
N GLU A 343 -8.94 -27.73 -26.54
CA GLU A 343 -10.00 -27.47 -25.58
C GLU A 343 -10.15 -28.66 -24.64
N LEU A 344 -10.19 -28.39 -23.33
CA LEU A 344 -10.36 -29.40 -22.30
C LEU A 344 -11.60 -29.07 -21.46
N PRO A 345 -12.51 -30.04 -21.23
CA PRO A 345 -13.60 -29.84 -20.31
C PRO A 345 -13.04 -29.71 -18.88
N VAL A 346 -13.59 -28.77 -18.12
CA VAL A 346 -13.26 -28.64 -16.67
C VAL A 346 -14.07 -29.71 -15.93
N PRO A 347 -13.41 -30.61 -15.18
CA PRO A 347 -14.03 -31.74 -14.54
C PRO A 347 -14.98 -31.41 -13.36
#